data_4b83834b3fa161311bb7f2209e60aef6
#
_entry.id   4b83834b3fa161311bb7f2209e60aef6
#
_cell.length_a   1.000
_cell.length_b   1.000
_cell.length_c   1.000
_cell.angle_alpha   90.00
_cell.angle_beta   90.00
_cell.angle_gamma   90.00
#
_symmetry.space_group_name_H-M   'P 1'
#
loop_
_entity.id
_entity.type
_entity.pdbx_description
1 polymer ?
#
loop_
_entity_poly.entity_id
_entity_poly.type
_entity_poly.pdbx_seq_one_letter_code
_entity_poly.pdbx_strand_id
1 'polypeptide(L)'
;RLGFDQVHTVYPQVMDDGRVIYTRWDYNDRGQIFPQPLFQMNPDGTGQTELYGNHSCFPTTIAHARGIHGTQKVLAILCGHHTSQAGKLAVIDPARGRQENAGVQLVAPVRDTPAERIDAYGQAGELWQYPYPLNEQECLVTYAPLGWDRPEQRKGDADFGIYWMDLAG
;
A
#
# COMPACT_ATOMS: atom_id res chain seq x y z
N ARG A 1 10.60 19.99 -9.24
CA ARG A 1 9.72 18.85 -9.55
C ARG A 1 10.60 17.67 -9.93
N LEU A 2 10.35 16.50 -9.31
CA LEU A 2 11.15 15.29 -9.53
C LEU A 2 10.38 14.22 -10.34
N GLY A 3 9.06 14.18 -10.22
CA GLY A 3 8.19 13.25 -10.95
C GLY A 3 7.43 13.96 -12.08
N PHE A 4 7.28 13.26 -13.21
CA PHE A 4 6.59 13.75 -14.42
C PHE A 4 5.66 12.67 -14.98
N ASP A 5 5.14 11.82 -14.10
CA ASP A 5 4.25 10.73 -14.45
C ASP A 5 2.94 11.23 -15.09
N GLN A 6 2.32 10.39 -15.90
CA GLN A 6 1.19 10.73 -16.73
C GLN A 6 -0.02 11.23 -15.92
N VAL A 7 -0.37 10.54 -14.82
CA VAL A 7 -1.52 10.89 -14.00
C VAL A 7 -1.10 11.44 -12.66
N HIS A 8 -0.59 10.58 -11.76
CA HIS A 8 -0.22 10.96 -10.39
C HIS A 8 1.07 10.30 -9.91
N THR A 9 1.83 11.10 -9.17
CA THR A 9 2.90 10.66 -8.26
C THR A 9 2.46 11.02 -6.85
N VAL A 10 2.14 10.03 -6.00
CA VAL A 10 1.55 10.26 -4.67
C VAL A 10 2.29 9.50 -3.58
N TYR A 11 2.07 9.90 -2.33
CA TYR A 11 2.63 9.27 -1.12
C TYR A 11 4.15 9.15 -1.11
N PRO A 12 4.92 10.21 -1.43
CA PRO A 12 6.36 10.10 -1.40
C PRO A 12 6.86 9.91 0.04
N GLN A 13 7.82 9.01 0.20
CA GLN A 13 8.49 8.74 1.47
C GLN A 13 9.97 8.51 1.22
N VAL A 14 10.82 8.97 2.15
CA VAL A 14 12.25 8.72 2.09
C VAL A 14 12.57 7.45 2.89
N MET A 15 13.29 6.53 2.26
CA MET A 15 13.83 5.33 2.90
C MET A 15 15.12 5.67 3.65
N ASP A 16 15.57 4.77 4.55
CA ASP A 16 16.81 4.96 5.31
C ASP A 16 18.06 5.12 4.44
N ASP A 17 18.07 4.52 3.28
CA ASP A 17 19.16 4.63 2.30
C ASP A 17 19.09 5.89 1.42
N GLY A 18 18.13 6.75 1.67
CA GLY A 18 17.94 8.02 0.99
C GLY A 18 17.10 7.95 -0.29
N ARG A 19 16.75 6.75 -0.77
CA ARG A 19 15.80 6.63 -1.90
C ARG A 19 14.44 7.18 -1.53
N VAL A 20 13.74 7.71 -2.52
CA VAL A 20 12.35 8.13 -2.40
C VAL A 20 11.48 7.05 -3.00
N ILE A 21 10.58 6.48 -2.20
CA ILE A 21 9.52 5.58 -2.69
C ILE A 21 8.23 6.36 -2.88
N TYR A 22 7.42 5.96 -3.85
CA TYR A 22 6.16 6.64 -4.15
C TYR A 22 5.21 5.73 -4.94
N THR A 23 3.93 5.97 -4.84
CA THR A 23 2.92 5.32 -5.67
C THR A 23 2.80 6.07 -6.99
N ARG A 24 2.90 5.36 -8.09
CA ARG A 24 2.78 5.89 -9.44
C ARG A 24 1.50 5.42 -10.11
N TRP A 25 0.74 6.36 -10.64
CA TRP A 25 -0.44 6.05 -11.41
C TRP A 25 -0.29 6.55 -12.86
N ASP A 26 -0.30 5.60 -13.78
CA ASP A 26 -0.33 5.84 -15.21
C ASP A 26 -1.53 5.11 -15.84
N TYR A 27 -2.18 5.72 -16.81
CA TYR A 27 -3.02 4.99 -17.73
C TYR A 27 -2.16 4.30 -18.77
N ASN A 28 -2.21 2.98 -18.78
CA ASN A 28 -1.48 2.16 -19.72
C ASN A 28 -2.43 1.11 -20.35
N ASP A 29 -1.96 0.42 -21.38
CA ASP A 29 -2.75 -0.53 -22.15
C ASP A 29 -2.94 -1.89 -21.44
N ARG A 30 -2.99 -1.93 -20.12
CA ARG A 30 -3.18 -3.13 -19.32
C ARG A 30 -4.64 -3.54 -19.15
N GLY A 31 -5.47 -3.28 -20.13
CA GLY A 31 -6.88 -3.58 -20.03
C GLY A 31 -7.62 -2.68 -19.04
N GLN A 32 -8.52 -3.25 -18.24
CA GLN A 32 -9.37 -2.50 -17.30
C GLN A 32 -8.76 -2.35 -15.90
N ILE A 33 -7.56 -2.85 -15.69
CA ILE A 33 -6.86 -2.72 -14.42
C ILE A 33 -6.05 -1.42 -14.50
N PHE A 34 -6.27 -0.54 -13.56
CA PHE A 34 -5.56 0.74 -13.45
C PHE A 34 -4.55 0.68 -12.30
N PRO A 35 -3.45 -0.09 -12.43
CA PRO A 35 -2.54 -0.32 -11.32
C PRO A 35 -1.86 0.96 -10.88
N GLN A 36 -1.71 1.05 -9.58
CA GLN A 36 -0.95 2.10 -8.90
C GLN A 36 0.19 1.44 -8.13
N PRO A 37 1.23 0.98 -8.84
CA PRO A 37 2.36 0.27 -8.26
C PRO A 37 3.27 1.19 -7.46
N LEU A 38 4.18 0.57 -6.72
CA LEU A 38 5.19 1.26 -5.94
C LEU A 38 6.48 1.41 -6.76
N PHE A 39 6.91 2.65 -6.90
CA PHE A 39 8.15 3.04 -7.58
C PHE A 39 9.16 3.62 -6.59
N GLN A 40 10.38 3.75 -7.05
CA GLN A 40 11.48 4.38 -6.31
C GLN A 40 12.30 5.28 -7.23
N MET A 41 13.00 6.24 -6.65
CA MET A 41 13.94 7.11 -7.34
C MET A 41 15.04 7.61 -6.39
N ASN A 42 16.12 8.11 -6.94
CA ASN A 42 17.11 8.85 -6.17
C ASN A 42 16.55 10.21 -5.70
N PRO A 43 17.11 10.83 -4.65
CA PRO A 43 16.64 12.12 -4.14
C PRO A 43 16.64 13.27 -5.14
N ASP A 44 17.44 13.16 -6.20
CA ASP A 44 17.51 14.13 -7.30
C ASP A 44 16.50 13.86 -8.43
N GLY A 45 15.70 12.77 -8.32
CA GLY A 45 14.68 12.35 -9.29
C GLY A 45 15.22 11.44 -10.40
N THR A 46 16.50 11.09 -10.37
CA THR A 46 17.07 10.11 -11.30
C THR A 46 16.79 8.67 -10.88
N GLY A 47 17.08 7.70 -11.75
CA GLY A 47 16.98 6.28 -11.43
C GLY A 47 15.55 5.80 -11.11
N GLN A 48 14.53 6.42 -11.71
CA GLN A 48 13.14 6.00 -11.52
C GLN A 48 12.96 4.58 -12.03
N THR A 49 12.54 3.70 -11.11
CA THR A 49 12.36 2.28 -11.40
C THR A 49 11.30 1.67 -10.49
N GLU A 50 10.80 0.52 -10.89
CA GLU A 50 9.88 -0.25 -10.07
C GLU A 50 10.51 -0.65 -8.74
N LEU A 51 9.77 -0.49 -7.66
CA LEU A 51 10.02 -1.19 -6.41
C LEU A 51 9.15 -2.44 -6.32
N TYR A 52 7.85 -2.33 -6.60
CA TYR A 52 6.91 -3.46 -6.57
C TYR A 52 5.66 -3.20 -7.44
N GLY A 53 5.23 -4.20 -8.19
CA GLY A 53 3.88 -4.28 -8.75
C GLY A 53 3.71 -3.71 -10.16
N ASN A 54 4.78 -3.29 -10.84
CA ASN A 54 4.64 -2.67 -12.17
C ASN A 54 4.14 -3.63 -13.26
N HIS A 55 4.34 -4.93 -13.11
CA HIS A 55 3.81 -5.97 -14.01
C HIS A 55 2.69 -6.80 -13.37
N SER A 56 2.19 -6.37 -12.22
CA SER A 56 1.12 -7.06 -11.49
C SER A 56 -0.25 -6.62 -11.93
N CYS A 57 -1.21 -7.54 -11.86
CA CYS A 57 -2.64 -7.23 -11.97
C CYS A 57 -3.25 -6.91 -10.59
N PHE A 58 -2.63 -7.36 -9.53
CA PHE A 58 -3.04 -7.15 -8.13
C PHE A 58 -1.79 -7.09 -7.22
N PRO A 59 -1.85 -6.35 -6.08
CA PRO A 59 -2.95 -5.47 -5.71
C PRO A 59 -3.04 -4.26 -6.65
N THR A 60 -4.23 -3.76 -6.90
CA THR A 60 -4.42 -2.64 -7.85
C THR A 60 -3.75 -1.37 -7.34
N THR A 61 -3.86 -1.08 -6.07
CA THR A 61 -3.27 0.13 -5.47
C THR A 61 -2.44 -0.20 -4.25
N ILE A 62 -1.22 0.33 -4.22
CA ILE A 62 -0.33 0.31 -3.06
C ILE A 62 -0.26 1.74 -2.52
N ALA A 63 -0.97 2.00 -1.42
CA ALA A 63 -1.09 3.33 -0.84
C ALA A 63 -0.29 3.48 0.46
N HIS A 64 0.08 4.70 0.79
CA HIS A 64 0.68 5.08 2.08
C HIS A 64 1.93 4.27 2.47
N ALA A 65 2.71 3.83 1.49
CA ALA A 65 3.88 2.99 1.70
C ALA A 65 4.97 3.71 2.51
N ARG A 66 5.54 3.02 3.50
CA ARG A 66 6.65 3.52 4.33
C ARG A 66 7.72 2.46 4.52
N GLY A 67 8.98 2.84 4.41
CA GLY A 67 10.11 1.97 4.72
C GLY A 67 10.10 1.52 6.18
N ILE A 68 10.38 0.25 6.42
CA ILE A 68 10.62 -0.29 7.76
C ILE A 68 12.09 -0.06 8.11
N HIS A 69 12.34 0.71 9.17
CA HIS A 69 13.68 1.14 9.58
C HIS A 69 14.66 -0.04 9.68
N GLY A 70 15.87 0.16 9.17
CA GLY A 70 16.94 -0.85 9.16
C GLY A 70 16.76 -1.98 8.15
N THR A 71 15.75 -1.92 7.28
CA THR A 71 15.44 -2.97 6.29
C THR A 71 15.22 -2.40 4.90
N GLN A 72 15.02 -3.28 3.91
CA GLN A 72 14.55 -2.93 2.58
C GLN A 72 13.03 -3.18 2.43
N LYS A 73 12.37 -3.59 3.51
CA LYS A 73 10.94 -3.87 3.52
C LYS A 73 10.12 -2.58 3.62
N VAL A 74 8.90 -2.67 3.18
CA VAL A 74 7.94 -1.55 3.18
C VAL A 74 6.64 -2.01 3.83
N LEU A 75 6.10 -1.19 4.72
CA LEU A 75 4.75 -1.36 5.24
C LEU A 75 3.80 -0.50 4.40
N ALA A 76 2.71 -1.06 3.92
CA ALA A 76 1.80 -0.39 2.99
C ALA A 76 0.34 -0.79 3.19
N ILE A 77 -0.55 0.01 2.61
CA ILE A 77 -1.97 -0.32 2.47
C ILE A 77 -2.22 -0.83 1.06
N LEU A 78 -2.78 -2.03 0.95
CA LEU A 78 -3.24 -2.60 -0.30
C LEU A 78 -4.74 -2.36 -0.45
N CYS A 79 -5.13 -1.75 -1.55
CA CYS A 79 -6.53 -1.45 -1.81
C CYS A 79 -6.84 -1.53 -3.31
N GLY A 80 -8.11 -1.58 -3.64
CA GLY A 80 -8.58 -1.49 -5.01
C GLY A 80 -8.59 -0.05 -5.52
N HIS A 81 -8.82 0.10 -6.80
CA HIS A 81 -9.03 1.41 -7.42
C HIS A 81 -10.34 2.04 -6.88
N HIS A 82 -10.36 3.32 -6.58
CA HIS A 82 -11.52 4.06 -6.05
C HIS A 82 -12.02 3.58 -4.66
N THR A 83 -11.13 3.12 -3.79
CA THR A 83 -11.48 2.65 -2.44
C THR A 83 -11.23 3.66 -1.33
N SER A 84 -11.15 4.95 -1.65
CA SER A 84 -10.81 6.02 -0.70
C SER A 84 -9.45 5.79 -0.02
N GLN A 85 -8.58 4.99 -0.65
CA GLN A 85 -7.21 4.69 -0.20
C GLN A 85 -7.16 4.08 1.21
N ALA A 86 -8.22 3.41 1.59
CA ALA A 86 -8.30 2.54 2.74
C ALA A 86 -8.30 1.08 2.28
N GLY A 87 -7.66 0.21 3.00
CA GLY A 87 -7.52 -1.18 2.57
C GLY A 87 -6.92 -2.07 3.63
N LYS A 88 -6.15 -3.04 3.21
CA LYS A 88 -5.54 -4.06 4.05
C LYS A 88 -4.07 -3.76 4.30
N LEU A 89 -3.63 -4.02 5.53
CA LEU A 89 -2.25 -3.79 5.93
C LEU A 89 -1.35 -4.93 5.45
N ALA A 90 -0.24 -4.58 4.81
CA ALA A 90 0.71 -5.57 4.30
C ALA A 90 2.17 -5.12 4.45
N VAL A 91 3.05 -6.10 4.59
CA VAL A 91 4.50 -5.95 4.42
C VAL A 91 4.87 -6.36 3.00
N ILE A 92 5.66 -5.53 2.34
CA ILE A 92 6.26 -5.80 1.04
C ILE A 92 7.76 -5.99 1.23
N ASP A 93 8.28 -7.15 0.83
CA ASP A 93 9.71 -7.48 0.81
C ASP A 93 10.17 -7.70 -0.63
N PRO A 94 10.78 -6.70 -1.28
CA PRO A 94 11.20 -6.81 -2.67
C PRO A 94 12.27 -7.88 -2.92
N ALA A 95 12.98 -8.33 -1.88
CA ALA A 95 13.96 -9.41 -2.00
C ALA A 95 13.32 -10.78 -2.23
N ARG A 96 12.04 -10.93 -1.84
CA ARG A 96 11.25 -12.16 -2.04
C ARG A 96 10.49 -12.19 -3.35
N GLY A 97 10.47 -11.09 -4.07
CA GLY A 97 9.78 -10.92 -5.34
C GLY A 97 9.10 -9.55 -5.43
N ARG A 98 8.75 -9.15 -6.65
CA ARG A 98 8.24 -7.80 -6.94
C ARG A 98 6.90 -7.77 -7.64
N GLN A 99 6.23 -8.93 -7.78
CA GLN A 99 4.99 -9.02 -8.53
C GLN A 99 3.96 -9.87 -7.78
N GLU A 100 2.72 -9.45 -7.81
CA GLU A 100 1.55 -10.20 -7.34
C GLU A 100 1.72 -10.70 -5.90
N ASN A 101 1.64 -12.01 -5.64
CA ASN A 101 1.82 -12.57 -4.31
C ASN A 101 3.28 -12.69 -3.87
N ALA A 102 4.24 -12.56 -4.81
CA ALA A 102 5.66 -12.66 -4.45
C ALA A 102 6.11 -11.42 -3.70
N GLY A 103 6.69 -11.63 -2.51
CA GLY A 103 7.17 -10.52 -1.67
C GLY A 103 6.10 -9.77 -0.90
N VAL A 104 4.82 -10.02 -1.10
CA VAL A 104 3.74 -9.43 -0.31
C VAL A 104 3.26 -10.41 0.75
N GLN A 105 3.09 -9.90 1.97
CA GLN A 105 2.44 -10.62 3.05
C GLN A 105 1.44 -9.70 3.75
N LEU A 106 0.16 -10.08 3.74
CA LEU A 106 -0.82 -9.38 4.56
C LEU A 106 -0.50 -9.56 6.04
N VAL A 107 -0.65 -8.48 6.77
CA VAL A 107 -0.58 -8.47 8.23
C VAL A 107 -1.98 -8.62 8.81
N ALA A 108 -2.92 -7.89 8.25
CA ALA A 108 -4.30 -7.82 8.74
C ALA A 108 -5.29 -7.64 7.58
N PRO A 109 -6.52 -8.16 7.69
CA PRO A 109 -7.10 -8.85 8.85
C PRO A 109 -6.69 -10.32 8.97
N VAL A 110 -6.29 -10.94 7.88
CA VAL A 110 -5.89 -12.35 7.83
C VAL A 110 -4.53 -12.45 7.16
N ARG A 111 -3.54 -12.84 7.93
CA ARG A 111 -2.14 -12.79 7.53
C ARG A 111 -1.87 -13.42 6.15
N ASP A 112 -2.28 -14.59 5.90
CA ASP A 112 -1.93 -15.34 4.68
C ASP A 112 -2.97 -15.20 3.55
N THR A 113 -3.79 -14.14 3.57
CA THR A 113 -4.71 -13.87 2.47
C THR A 113 -3.93 -13.52 1.20
N PRO A 114 -4.16 -14.21 0.09
CA PRO A 114 -3.52 -13.87 -1.18
C PRO A 114 -3.87 -12.44 -1.64
N ALA A 115 -2.88 -11.74 -2.22
CA ALA A 115 -3.04 -10.34 -2.63
C ALA A 115 -4.14 -10.13 -3.69
N GLU A 116 -4.44 -11.13 -4.52
CA GLU A 116 -5.53 -11.07 -5.51
C GLU A 116 -6.92 -10.89 -4.89
N ARG A 117 -7.10 -11.27 -3.63
CA ARG A 117 -8.37 -11.09 -2.92
C ARG A 117 -8.61 -9.67 -2.44
N ILE A 118 -7.60 -8.81 -2.55
CA ILE A 118 -7.70 -7.42 -2.17
C ILE A 118 -8.09 -6.55 -3.35
N ASP A 119 -7.97 -7.09 -4.53
CA ASP A 119 -8.12 -6.37 -5.77
C ASP A 119 -9.59 -6.26 -6.20
N ALA A 120 -10.29 -5.31 -5.60
CA ALA A 120 -11.68 -5.01 -5.95
C ALA A 120 -11.97 -3.52 -5.83
N TYR A 121 -13.00 -3.07 -6.54
CA TYR A 121 -13.61 -1.77 -6.29
C TYR A 121 -14.38 -1.81 -4.97
N GLY A 122 -13.86 -1.19 -3.96
CA GLY A 122 -14.44 -1.22 -2.63
C GLY A 122 -14.02 -2.47 -1.86
N GLN A 123 -13.82 -2.29 -0.57
CA GLN A 123 -13.39 -3.34 0.32
C GLN A 123 -14.37 -3.43 1.49
N ALA A 124 -14.84 -4.65 1.75
CA ALA A 124 -15.70 -4.94 2.89
C ALA A 124 -14.88 -5.16 4.16
N GLY A 125 -15.53 -4.96 5.31
CA GLY A 125 -14.98 -5.25 6.61
C GLY A 125 -13.92 -4.26 7.06
N GLU A 126 -13.03 -4.72 7.87
CA GLU A 126 -11.98 -3.93 8.51
C GLU A 126 -11.08 -3.20 7.52
N LEU A 127 -10.78 -1.93 7.81
CA LEU A 127 -9.96 -1.08 6.95
C LEU A 127 -8.84 -0.39 7.72
N TRP A 128 -7.70 -0.23 7.04
CA TRP A 128 -6.50 0.45 7.53
C TRP A 128 -6.09 1.60 6.60
N GLN A 129 -5.45 2.62 7.20
CA GLN A 129 -4.80 3.74 6.49
C GLN A 129 -3.56 4.19 7.25
N TYR A 130 -2.67 4.93 6.56
CA TYR A 130 -1.54 5.66 7.14
C TYR A 130 -0.68 4.84 8.12
N PRO A 131 -0.14 3.68 7.70
CA PRO A 131 0.72 2.89 8.56
C PRO A 131 2.02 3.64 8.84
N TYR A 132 2.52 3.54 10.06
CA TYR A 132 3.81 4.09 10.47
C TYR A 132 4.60 3.01 11.20
N PRO A 133 5.58 2.35 10.55
CA PRO A 133 6.38 1.32 11.20
C PRO A 133 7.26 1.95 12.27
N LEU A 134 7.24 1.38 13.48
CA LEU A 134 8.13 1.73 14.58
C LEU A 134 9.42 0.90 14.51
N ASN A 135 9.29 -0.34 14.10
CA ASN A 135 10.34 -1.32 13.86
C ASN A 135 9.78 -2.46 12.99
N GLU A 136 10.51 -3.60 12.88
CA GLU A 136 10.05 -4.76 12.10
C GLU A 136 8.86 -5.49 12.74
N GLN A 137 8.57 -5.28 14.00
CA GLN A 137 7.53 -5.97 14.76
C GLN A 137 6.31 -5.10 15.05
N GLU A 138 6.44 -3.78 15.02
CA GLU A 138 5.42 -2.89 15.56
C GLU A 138 5.16 -1.70 14.65
N CYS A 139 3.90 -1.28 14.58
CA CYS A 139 3.51 -0.05 13.88
C CYS A 139 2.40 0.71 14.60
N LEU A 140 2.29 1.99 14.28
CA LEU A 140 1.06 2.75 14.46
C LEU A 140 0.29 2.73 13.15
N VAL A 141 -1.03 2.66 13.22
CA VAL A 141 -1.88 2.65 12.03
C VAL A 141 -3.24 3.24 12.36
N THR A 142 -3.88 3.88 11.41
CA THR A 142 -5.31 4.19 11.55
C THR A 142 -6.12 2.98 11.12
N TYR A 143 -7.11 2.61 11.93
CA TYR A 143 -7.90 1.40 11.79
C TYR A 143 -9.38 1.65 12.07
N ALA A 144 -10.23 1.09 11.22
CA ALA A 144 -11.69 1.10 11.34
C ALA A 144 -12.19 -0.34 11.37
N PRO A 145 -12.61 -0.88 12.54
CA PRO A 145 -12.97 -2.30 12.70
C PRO A 145 -14.15 -2.74 11.84
N LEU A 146 -15.06 -1.84 11.56
CA LEU A 146 -16.26 -2.11 10.76
C LEU A 146 -16.14 -1.53 9.32
N GLY A 147 -15.04 -0.86 9.02
CA GLY A 147 -14.86 -0.24 7.71
C GLY A 147 -16.05 0.62 7.31
N TRP A 148 -16.60 0.35 6.11
CA TRP A 148 -17.77 1.04 5.55
C TRP A 148 -19.10 0.35 5.87
N ASP A 149 -19.10 -0.78 6.59
CA ASP A 149 -20.24 -1.69 6.72
C ASP A 149 -21.16 -1.40 7.92
N ARG A 150 -21.12 -0.19 8.45
CA ARG A 150 -22.02 0.19 9.57
C ARG A 150 -23.45 0.44 9.07
N PRO A 151 -24.47 -0.20 9.69
CA PRO A 151 -25.87 -0.05 9.28
C PRO A 151 -26.41 1.39 9.39
N GLU A 152 -25.82 2.21 10.27
CA GLU A 152 -26.34 3.54 10.62
C GLU A 152 -25.50 4.69 10.05
N GLN A 153 -24.41 4.39 9.32
CA GLN A 153 -23.53 5.41 8.75
C GLN A 153 -23.78 5.61 7.25
N ARG A 154 -23.59 6.84 6.81
CA ARG A 154 -23.54 7.14 5.38
C ARG A 154 -22.35 6.40 4.76
N LYS A 155 -22.56 5.86 3.56
CA LYS A 155 -21.49 5.23 2.79
C LYS A 155 -20.30 6.21 2.69
N GLY A 156 -19.17 5.81 3.25
CA GLY A 156 -17.96 6.64 3.29
C GLY A 156 -17.56 7.18 4.66
N ASP A 157 -18.38 7.02 5.69
CA ASP A 157 -18.08 7.45 7.05
C ASP A 157 -17.58 6.26 7.88
N ALA A 158 -16.28 5.98 7.85
CA ALA A 158 -15.66 4.99 8.74
C ALA A 158 -15.05 5.69 9.96
N ASP A 159 -15.26 5.09 11.14
CA ASP A 159 -14.63 5.57 12.39
C ASP A 159 -13.20 5.05 12.48
N PHE A 160 -12.28 5.79 11.91
CA PHE A 160 -10.86 5.50 12.06
C PHE A 160 -10.34 6.01 13.41
N GLY A 161 -9.70 5.10 14.17
CA GLY A 161 -8.89 5.43 15.35
C GLY A 161 -7.41 5.17 15.08
N ILE A 162 -6.54 5.71 15.93
CA ILE A 162 -5.10 5.39 15.89
C ILE A 162 -4.86 4.21 16.83
N TYR A 163 -4.20 3.18 16.30
CA TYR A 163 -3.90 1.95 17.02
C TYR A 163 -2.41 1.63 16.94
N TRP A 164 -1.89 1.06 18.00
CA TRP A 164 -0.65 0.31 17.98
C TRP A 164 -0.94 -1.12 17.55
N MET A 165 -0.10 -1.68 16.71
CA MET A 165 -0.32 -3.00 16.13
C MET A 165 0.99 -3.78 16.05
N ASP A 166 0.91 -5.08 16.40
CA ASP A 166 1.98 -6.04 16.19
C ASP A 166 1.95 -6.54 14.74
N LEU A 167 3.09 -6.48 14.06
CA LEU A 167 3.25 -6.96 12.68
C LEU A 167 3.52 -8.47 12.61
N ALA A 168 3.83 -9.10 13.73
CA ALA A 168 4.07 -10.55 13.80
C ALA A 168 2.78 -11.38 13.90
N GLY A 169 1.67 -10.73 14.25
CA GLY A 169 0.32 -11.33 14.33
C GLY A 169 -0.20 -11.48 15.71
#